data_27e4eef4812c23d9b65e694c94077bd2
#
_entry.id   27e4eef4812c23d9b65e694c94077bd2
#
_cell.length_a   1.000
_cell.length_b   1.000
_cell.length_c   1.000
_cell.angle_alpha   90.00
_cell.angle_beta   90.00
_cell.angle_gamma   90.00
#
_symmetry.space_group_name_H-M   'P 1'
#
loop_
_entity.id
_entity.type
_entity.pdbx_description
1 polymer ?
#
loop_
_entity_poly.entity_id
_entity_poly.type
_entity_poly.pdbx_seq_one_letter_code
_entity_poly.pdbx_strand_id
1 'polypeptide(L)'
;MENLILDFTGDTLTAVLMGDMDHHGVASVRTQIDDAMFRLMPKTLCIELSGVEFMDSSGLGLILGRYQKAADLGIEVTLSNPSPRTERLIVMTGID
;
A
#
# COMPACT_ATOMS: atom_id res chain seq x y z
N MET A 1 12.57 -5.64 12.16
CA MET A 1 11.53 -6.55 11.64
C MET A 1 10.94 -5.93 10.39
N GLU A 2 10.82 -6.72 9.33
CA GLU A 2 10.30 -6.18 8.08
C GLU A 2 8.79 -6.05 8.13
N ASN A 3 8.30 -4.91 7.66
CA ASN A 3 6.87 -4.66 7.52
C ASN A 3 6.43 -4.68 6.06
N LEU A 4 7.37 -4.92 5.16
CA LEU A 4 7.11 -4.82 3.72
C LEU A 4 7.94 -5.84 2.96
N ILE A 5 7.30 -6.50 2.00
CA ILE A 5 7.99 -7.27 0.97
C ILE A 5 7.51 -6.74 -0.37
N LEU A 6 8.46 -6.44 -1.25
CA LEU A 6 8.15 -5.99 -2.60
C LEU A 6 8.45 -7.10 -3.59
N ASP A 7 7.50 -7.34 -4.50
CA ASP A 7 7.67 -8.31 -5.57
C ASP A 7 7.24 -7.67 -6.89
N PHE A 8 8.06 -7.79 -7.92
CA PHE A 8 7.71 -7.25 -9.22
C PHE A 8 7.71 -8.39 -10.24
N THR A 9 6.53 -8.70 -10.76
CA THR A 9 6.35 -9.78 -11.71
C THR A 9 5.46 -9.29 -12.85
N GLY A 10 5.93 -9.46 -14.08
CA GLY A 10 5.24 -8.91 -15.24
C GLY A 10 5.19 -7.40 -15.12
N ASP A 11 3.99 -6.83 -15.11
CA ASP A 11 3.77 -5.39 -15.00
C ASP A 11 3.23 -4.99 -13.62
N THR A 12 3.20 -5.92 -12.68
CA THR A 12 2.60 -5.69 -11.36
C THR A 12 3.66 -5.64 -10.27
N LEU A 13 3.66 -4.55 -9.54
CA LEU A 13 4.44 -4.43 -8.31
C LEU A 13 3.50 -4.75 -7.16
N THR A 14 3.83 -5.78 -6.39
CA THR A 14 3.05 -6.17 -5.22
C THR A 14 3.79 -5.73 -3.96
N ALA A 15 3.11 -4.92 -3.15
CA ALA A 15 3.62 -4.49 -1.86
C ALA A 15 2.88 -5.27 -0.79
N VAL A 16 3.55 -6.23 -0.18
CA VAL A 16 2.99 -7.04 0.89
C VAL A 16 3.27 -6.35 2.21
N LEU A 17 2.23 -5.81 2.82
CA LEU A 17 2.34 -5.14 4.12
C LEU A 17 2.13 -6.14 5.23
N MET A 18 2.91 -6.04 6.30
CA MET A 18 2.86 -6.99 7.40
C MET A 18 2.98 -6.28 8.74
N GLY A 19 2.33 -6.84 9.75
CA GLY A 19 2.44 -6.33 11.11
C GLY A 19 1.66 -5.05 11.33
N ASP A 20 2.24 -4.14 12.07
CA ASP A 20 1.56 -2.89 12.46
C ASP A 20 1.87 -1.78 11.49
N MET A 21 0.83 -1.23 10.89
CA MET A 21 0.93 -0.06 10.01
C MET A 21 0.58 1.17 10.82
N ASP A 22 1.40 1.47 11.81
CA ASP A 22 1.24 2.63 12.70
C ASP A 22 2.22 3.74 12.30
N HIS A 23 2.22 4.82 13.08
CA HIS A 23 3.05 5.98 12.80
C HIS A 23 4.54 5.64 12.65
N HIS A 24 5.03 4.65 13.39
CA HIS A 24 6.44 4.27 13.32
C HIS A 24 6.76 3.41 12.11
N GLY A 25 5.82 2.57 11.69
CA GLY A 25 6.06 1.62 10.61
C GLY A 25 5.92 2.20 9.22
N VAL A 26 5.08 3.23 9.04
CA VAL A 26 4.68 3.65 7.70
C VAL A 26 5.72 4.47 6.93
N ALA A 27 6.59 5.20 7.63
CA ALA A 27 7.52 6.10 6.94
C ALA A 27 8.47 5.36 5.99
N SER A 28 9.08 4.27 6.48
CA SER A 28 9.98 3.47 5.66
C SER A 28 9.25 2.74 4.55
N VAL A 29 8.06 2.23 4.85
CA VAL A 29 7.23 1.52 3.87
C VAL A 29 6.87 2.46 2.73
N ARG A 30 6.43 3.68 3.06
CA ARG A 30 6.09 4.68 2.06
C ARG A 30 7.27 4.97 1.12
N THR A 31 8.44 5.21 1.69
CA THR A 31 9.62 5.53 0.90
C THR A 31 9.99 4.40 -0.04
N GLN A 32 9.94 3.16 0.44
CA GLN A 32 10.30 2.01 -0.36
C GLN A 32 9.31 1.77 -1.50
N ILE A 33 8.01 1.93 -1.24
CA ILE A 33 7.00 1.76 -2.28
C ILE A 33 7.13 2.85 -3.34
N ASP A 34 7.28 4.11 -2.92
CA ASP A 34 7.41 5.22 -3.84
C ASP A 34 8.64 5.07 -4.73
N ASP A 35 9.77 4.68 -4.12
CA ASP A 35 10.99 4.48 -4.87
C ASP A 35 10.84 3.36 -5.91
N ALA A 36 10.21 2.26 -5.52
CA ALA A 36 9.99 1.14 -6.44
C ALA A 36 9.05 1.53 -7.58
N MET A 37 7.97 2.27 -7.29
CA MET A 37 7.06 2.74 -8.32
C MET A 37 7.80 3.63 -9.34
N PHE A 38 8.63 4.52 -8.82
CA PHE A 38 9.35 5.46 -9.68
C PHE A 38 10.39 4.75 -10.54
N ARG A 39 11.11 3.78 -9.97
CA ARG A 39 12.16 3.06 -10.71
C ARG A 39 11.60 2.04 -11.70
N LEU A 40 10.56 1.32 -11.30
CA LEU A 40 10.05 0.20 -12.08
C LEU A 40 8.90 0.58 -13.01
N MET A 41 8.20 1.66 -12.71
CA MET A 41 7.05 2.12 -13.48
C MET A 41 6.10 0.97 -13.83
N PRO A 42 5.59 0.25 -12.82
CA PRO A 42 4.66 -0.84 -13.07
C PRO A 42 3.35 -0.31 -13.64
N LYS A 43 2.59 -1.17 -14.30
CA LYS A 43 1.23 -0.80 -14.72
C LYS A 43 0.28 -0.82 -13.54
N THR A 44 0.52 -1.72 -12.60
CA THR A 44 -0.34 -1.90 -11.44
C THR A 44 0.50 -1.99 -10.16
N LEU A 45 0.06 -1.31 -9.13
CA LEU A 45 0.56 -1.49 -7.77
C LEU A 45 -0.52 -2.23 -7.00
N CYS A 46 -0.21 -3.45 -6.56
CA CYS A 46 -1.12 -4.24 -5.73
C CYS A 46 -0.63 -4.13 -4.29
N ILE A 47 -1.49 -3.62 -3.41
CA ILE A 47 -1.17 -3.54 -1.98
C ILE A 47 -1.87 -4.70 -1.29
N GLU A 48 -1.07 -5.65 -0.80
CA GLU A 48 -1.57 -6.87 -0.17
C GLU A 48 -1.61 -6.66 1.35
N LEU A 49 -2.78 -6.82 1.92
CA LEU A 49 -3.05 -6.43 3.30
C LEU A 49 -3.32 -7.59 4.26
N SER A 50 -3.25 -8.84 3.78
CA SER A 50 -3.59 -9.99 4.64
C SER A 50 -2.69 -10.14 5.86
N GLY A 51 -1.46 -9.65 5.78
CA GLY A 51 -0.51 -9.74 6.90
C GLY A 51 -0.55 -8.56 7.86
N VAL A 52 -1.43 -7.59 7.63
CA VAL A 52 -1.52 -6.41 8.50
C VAL A 52 -2.32 -6.77 9.74
N GLU A 53 -1.71 -6.60 10.92
CA GLU A 53 -2.34 -6.92 12.19
C GLU A 53 -3.02 -5.71 12.83
N PHE A 54 -2.48 -4.53 12.60
CA PHE A 54 -3.01 -3.29 13.14
C PHE A 54 -2.78 -2.16 12.15
N MET A 55 -3.80 -1.30 12.01
CA MET A 55 -3.69 -0.13 11.15
C MET A 55 -4.45 1.03 11.78
N ASP A 56 -3.76 2.15 11.98
CA ASP A 56 -4.38 3.38 12.45
C ASP A 56 -4.48 4.38 11.27
N SER A 57 -4.73 5.63 11.60
CA SER A 57 -4.87 6.68 10.58
C SER A 57 -3.58 6.87 9.77
N SER A 58 -2.41 6.55 10.35
CA SER A 58 -1.14 6.63 9.62
C SER A 58 -1.08 5.59 8.51
N GLY A 59 -1.54 4.37 8.81
CA GLY A 59 -1.59 3.31 7.80
C GLY A 59 -2.60 3.62 6.71
N LEU A 60 -3.75 4.17 7.09
CA LEU A 60 -4.74 4.59 6.11
C LEU A 60 -4.17 5.70 5.22
N GLY A 61 -3.46 6.67 5.81
CA GLY A 61 -2.79 7.73 5.06
C GLY A 61 -1.75 7.18 4.10
N LEU A 62 -1.04 6.13 4.49
CA LEU A 62 -0.09 5.46 3.60
C LEU A 62 -0.79 4.97 2.33
N ILE A 63 -1.91 4.29 2.49
CA ILE A 63 -2.67 3.76 1.36
C ILE A 63 -3.19 4.90 0.48
N LEU A 64 -3.80 5.92 1.09
CA LEU A 64 -4.33 7.06 0.35
C LEU A 64 -3.24 7.79 -0.42
N GLY A 65 -2.08 7.98 0.20
CA GLY A 65 -0.96 8.64 -0.45
C GLY A 65 -0.42 7.85 -1.63
N ARG A 66 -0.45 6.52 -1.54
CA ARG A 66 -0.02 5.66 -2.65
C ARG A 66 -0.98 5.76 -3.82
N TYR A 67 -2.29 5.87 -3.57
CA TYR A 67 -3.25 6.13 -4.63
C TYR A 67 -2.93 7.44 -5.36
N GLN A 68 -2.66 8.49 -4.59
CA GLN A 68 -2.37 9.81 -5.16
C GLN A 68 -1.08 9.77 -5.99
N LYS A 69 -0.02 9.18 -5.43
CA LYS A 69 1.27 9.09 -6.11
C LYS A 69 1.17 8.25 -7.38
N ALA A 70 0.47 7.14 -7.29
CA ALA A 70 0.27 6.24 -8.42
C ALA A 70 -0.52 6.94 -9.54
N ALA A 71 -1.56 7.69 -9.17
CA ALA A 71 -2.33 8.44 -10.15
C ALA A 71 -1.44 9.42 -10.92
N ASP A 72 -0.55 10.10 -10.21
CA ASP A 72 0.39 11.04 -10.84
C ASP A 72 1.33 10.34 -11.83
N LEU A 73 1.63 9.07 -11.59
CA LEU A 73 2.53 8.29 -12.44
C LEU A 73 1.80 7.43 -13.47
N GLY A 74 0.47 7.47 -13.49
CA GLY A 74 -0.31 6.64 -14.40
C GLY A 74 -0.36 5.17 -14.02
N ILE A 75 -0.21 4.86 -12.73
CA ILE A 75 -0.21 3.50 -12.21
C ILE A 75 -1.55 3.20 -11.56
N GLU A 76 -2.14 2.06 -11.89
CA GLU A 76 -3.37 1.60 -11.28
C GLU A 76 -3.08 0.97 -9.92
N VAL A 77 -3.91 1.22 -8.92
CA VAL A 77 -3.74 0.63 -7.60
C VAL A 77 -4.88 -0.33 -7.30
N THR A 78 -4.53 -1.51 -6.81
CA THR A 78 -5.51 -2.49 -6.31
C THR A 78 -5.15 -2.85 -4.88
N LEU A 79 -6.17 -3.19 -4.09
CA LEU A 79 -5.99 -3.65 -2.72
C LEU A 79 -6.42 -5.10 -2.64
N SER A 80 -5.61 -5.93 -1.98
CA SER A 80 -5.90 -7.34 -1.81
C SER A 80 -6.06 -7.70 -0.35
N ASN A 81 -7.11 -8.43 -0.06
CA ASN A 81 -7.33 -9.08 1.25
C ASN A 81 -7.25 -8.12 2.46
N PRO A 82 -7.95 -6.99 2.42
CA PRO A 82 -8.03 -6.15 3.62
C PRO A 82 -8.87 -6.86 4.69
N SER A 83 -8.54 -6.63 5.97
CA SER A 83 -9.40 -7.10 7.03
C SER A 83 -10.74 -6.38 6.96
N PRO A 84 -11.81 -6.94 7.55
CA PRO A 84 -13.11 -6.24 7.54
C PRO A 84 -13.04 -4.83 8.12
N ARG A 85 -12.23 -4.63 9.16
CA ARG A 85 -12.07 -3.31 9.75
C ARG A 85 -11.36 -2.35 8.78
N THR A 86 -10.29 -2.81 8.15
CA THR A 86 -9.55 -2.00 7.20
C THR A 86 -10.41 -1.67 5.99
N GLU A 87 -11.18 -2.64 5.50
CA GLU A 87 -12.07 -2.42 4.38
C GLU A 87 -13.09 -1.34 4.70
N ARG A 88 -13.66 -1.36 5.90
CA ARG A 88 -14.62 -0.33 6.30
C ARG A 88 -14.00 1.05 6.34
N LEU A 89 -12.74 1.15 6.81
CA LEU A 89 -12.04 2.42 6.86
C LEU A 89 -11.79 2.95 5.44
N ILE A 90 -11.41 2.08 4.53
CA ILE A 90 -11.14 2.47 3.15
C ILE A 90 -12.41 2.93 2.45
N VAL A 91 -13.51 2.21 2.64
CA VAL A 91 -14.80 2.57 2.06
C VAL A 91 -15.24 3.96 2.53
N MET A 92 -15.00 4.27 3.80
CA MET A 92 -15.35 5.58 4.35
C MET A 92 -14.61 6.73 3.68
N THR A 93 -13.48 6.47 3.04
CA THR A 93 -12.72 7.51 2.34
C THR A 93 -13.21 7.74 0.92
N GLY A 94 -14.06 6.88 0.40
CA GLY A 94 -14.57 7.01 -0.95
C GLY A 94 -13.62 6.55 -2.05
N ILE A 95 -12.53 5.90 -1.68
CA ILE A 95 -11.52 5.47 -2.66
C ILE A 95 -11.92 4.19 -3.38
N ASP A 96 -12.64 3.35 -2.73
CA ASP A 96 -12.94 2.03 -3.23
C ASP A 96 -13.47 1.95 -4.68
#